data_1030a51cb53b6b0848ad5f65208b9854
#
_entry.id   1030a51cb53b6b0848ad5f65208b9854
#
_cell.length_a   1.000
_cell.length_b   1.000
_cell.length_c   1.000
_cell.angle_alpha   90.00
_cell.angle_beta   90.00
_cell.angle_gamma   90.00
#
_symmetry.space_group_name_H-M   'P 1'
#
loop_
_entity.id
_entity.type
_entity.pdbx_description
1 polymer ?
#
loop_
_entity_poly.entity_id
_entity_poly.type
_entity_poly.pdbx_seq_one_letter_code
_entity_poly.pdbx_strand_id
1 'polypeptide(L)'
;ILSLFPILLFSQNIKIATYNPENFFDLTNDKTEYDEYIPNNKYLWNQRTFDAKLKNIIKVLNDLDADIIALQEIENENLIKLLKQKLPQYSYYTFSKYPSSAVGLGFLSKIPIKNSKILNANLSQESYRPIIEATFTYENVDFKIFNNHWPSKKSSEIYRVKYAQTLNSRLKELENDYDYIILGDLNSDYNEFETFKKNPRLNQTDGITGINNILNTTIDEKFITKDEILKQDKKVHYNLWLELSTNERFSTKYKNQNNTPDNIIVNSALFDNKKLSYISNSFEVFKPKYLFDGKNINRWEMINSFGNKIHKGEGFSDHLPIYAVFSLNKNDSNLSKKIENVDNKTVLISSLYEKEKLAKDEIVNDVVVLYKSDDKAIIKQRNDRAIYLFEGAKNLKLGFSYDL
;
A
#
# COMPACT_ATOMS: atom_id res chain seq x y z
N ILE A 1 -41.08 2.96 26.82
CA ILE A 1 -39.70 3.43 26.61
C ILE A 1 -39.02 2.39 25.77
N LEU A 2 -39.05 2.54 24.42
CA LEU A 2 -38.25 1.73 23.51
C LEU A 2 -36.86 2.40 23.43
N SER A 3 -35.85 1.76 24.01
CA SER A 3 -34.45 2.15 23.78
C SER A 3 -34.07 1.68 22.36
N LEU A 4 -34.05 2.58 21.41
CA LEU A 4 -33.37 2.37 20.13
C LEU A 4 -31.87 2.38 20.40
N PHE A 5 -31.23 1.20 20.36
CA PHE A 5 -29.80 1.13 20.16
C PHE A 5 -29.51 1.44 18.68
N PRO A 6 -28.78 2.50 18.36
CA PRO A 6 -28.31 2.69 16.99
C PRO A 6 -27.38 1.52 16.67
N ILE A 7 -27.73 0.72 15.67
CA ILE A 7 -26.81 -0.23 15.06
C ILE A 7 -25.83 0.65 14.27
N LEU A 8 -24.69 0.98 14.88
CA LEU A 8 -23.58 1.62 14.20
C LEU A 8 -23.00 0.57 13.23
N LEU A 9 -23.36 0.66 11.96
CA LEU A 9 -22.67 -0.02 10.89
C LEU A 9 -21.29 0.63 10.75
N PHE A 10 -20.30 0.11 11.47
CA PHE A 10 -18.92 0.50 11.26
C PHE A 10 -18.49 -0.07 9.91
N SER A 11 -18.29 0.78 8.91
CA SER A 11 -17.42 0.44 7.80
C SER A 11 -16.04 0.16 8.39
N GLN A 12 -15.62 -1.10 8.37
CA GLN A 12 -14.31 -1.46 8.90
C GLN A 12 -13.27 -1.11 7.81
N ASN A 13 -12.52 -0.06 8.07
CA ASN A 13 -11.45 0.37 7.19
C ASN A 13 -10.22 -0.53 7.38
N ILE A 14 -9.60 -0.91 6.27
CA ILE A 14 -8.37 -1.70 6.21
C ILE A 14 -7.27 -0.82 5.64
N LYS A 15 -6.22 -0.56 6.40
CA LYS A 15 -5.03 0.15 5.95
C LYS A 15 -4.03 -0.85 5.38
N ILE A 16 -3.72 -0.72 4.09
CA ILE A 16 -2.80 -1.59 3.37
C ILE A 16 -1.58 -0.78 2.95
N ALA A 17 -0.39 -1.27 3.28
CA ALA A 17 0.87 -0.58 3.05
C ALA A 17 1.89 -1.46 2.32
N THR A 18 2.87 -0.82 1.71
CA THR A 18 4.11 -1.45 1.24
C THR A 18 5.31 -0.68 1.74
N TYR A 19 6.38 -1.40 2.08
CA TYR A 19 7.63 -0.85 2.57
C TYR A 19 8.82 -1.70 2.17
N ASN A 20 9.79 -1.10 1.50
CA ASN A 20 11.13 -1.63 1.30
C ASN A 20 12.02 -1.09 2.43
N PRO A 21 12.44 -1.91 3.43
CA PRO A 21 13.27 -1.44 4.54
C PRO A 21 14.76 -1.28 4.19
N GLU A 22 15.15 -1.35 2.93
CA GLU A 22 16.55 -1.31 2.44
C GLU A 22 17.44 -2.41 3.07
N ASN A 23 17.41 -3.61 2.47
CA ASN A 23 18.33 -4.71 2.80
C ASN A 23 18.30 -5.14 4.28
N PHE A 24 17.29 -5.89 4.67
CA PHE A 24 17.23 -6.46 6.01
C PHE A 24 17.80 -7.88 6.01
N PHE A 25 19.06 -7.99 6.46
CA PHE A 25 19.84 -9.22 6.57
C PHE A 25 19.98 -9.64 8.03
N ASP A 26 20.11 -10.96 8.29
CA ASP A 26 20.46 -11.48 9.62
C ASP A 26 21.99 -11.59 9.82
N LEU A 27 22.42 -12.37 10.80
CA LEU A 27 23.83 -12.58 11.12
C LEU A 27 24.27 -14.02 10.81
N THR A 28 23.53 -14.72 9.97
CA THR A 28 23.88 -16.04 9.44
C THR A 28 24.41 -15.87 8.02
N ASN A 29 25.47 -16.55 7.66
CA ASN A 29 26.01 -16.48 6.31
C ASN A 29 25.43 -17.63 5.48
N ASP A 30 24.38 -17.32 4.69
CA ASP A 30 23.71 -18.23 3.75
C ASP A 30 24.44 -18.34 2.40
N LYS A 31 25.48 -17.54 2.19
CA LYS A 31 26.26 -17.39 0.94
C LYS A 31 25.46 -16.78 -0.23
N THR A 32 24.36 -16.12 0.08
CA THR A 32 23.53 -15.36 -0.89
C THR A 32 23.55 -13.86 -0.62
N GLU A 33 24.13 -13.43 0.50
CA GLU A 33 24.18 -12.04 0.95
C GLU A 33 25.01 -11.18 0.00
N TYR A 34 24.70 -9.90 0.00
CA TYR A 34 25.61 -8.91 -0.58
C TYR A 34 26.88 -8.82 0.28
N ASP A 35 28.03 -8.57 -0.33
CA ASP A 35 29.34 -8.55 0.36
C ASP A 35 29.33 -7.70 1.63
N GLU A 36 28.65 -6.54 1.59
CA GLU A 36 28.53 -5.62 2.71
C GLU A 36 27.70 -6.15 3.88
N TYR A 37 26.84 -7.16 3.65
CA TYR A 37 26.00 -7.77 4.69
C TYR A 37 26.50 -9.15 5.17
N ILE A 38 27.65 -9.61 4.67
CA ILE A 38 28.29 -10.82 5.23
C ILE A 38 28.64 -10.56 6.69
N PRO A 39 28.18 -11.39 7.65
CA PRO A 39 28.34 -11.11 9.07
C PRO A 39 29.81 -11.03 9.51
N ASN A 40 30.08 -10.07 10.40
CA ASN A 40 31.39 -9.89 11.06
C ASN A 40 32.56 -9.65 10.11
N ASN A 41 32.31 -9.18 8.90
CA ASN A 41 33.36 -8.84 7.94
C ASN A 41 33.86 -7.39 8.09
N LYS A 42 34.70 -6.95 7.15
CA LYS A 42 35.28 -5.59 7.12
C LYS A 42 34.26 -4.45 7.00
N TYR A 43 33.00 -4.74 6.61
CA TYR A 43 31.94 -3.74 6.47
C TYR A 43 31.16 -3.53 7.78
N LEU A 44 31.52 -4.27 8.85
CA LEU A 44 30.94 -4.17 10.20
C LEU A 44 29.43 -4.45 10.26
N TRP A 45 28.92 -5.37 9.41
CA TRP A 45 27.62 -5.98 9.65
C TRP A 45 27.72 -6.97 10.80
N ASN A 46 27.26 -6.58 11.98
CA ASN A 46 27.42 -7.31 13.23
C ASN A 46 26.22 -7.09 14.15
N GLN A 47 26.22 -7.68 15.35
CA GLN A 47 25.09 -7.61 16.28
C GLN A 47 24.63 -6.17 16.54
N ARG A 48 25.54 -5.22 16.76
CA ARG A 48 25.21 -3.81 17.02
C ARG A 48 24.45 -3.16 15.85
N THR A 49 24.93 -3.37 14.62
CA THR A 49 24.31 -2.78 13.42
C THR A 49 23.01 -3.49 13.06
N PHE A 50 22.94 -4.81 13.25
CA PHE A 50 21.71 -5.58 13.11
C PHE A 50 20.62 -5.12 14.09
N ASP A 51 20.95 -4.99 15.38
CA ASP A 51 20.00 -4.56 16.41
C ASP A 51 19.48 -3.13 16.13
N ALA A 52 20.35 -2.23 15.65
CA ALA A 52 19.95 -0.90 15.23
C ALA A 52 18.97 -0.95 14.04
N LYS A 53 19.27 -1.75 13.01
CA LYS A 53 18.41 -1.92 11.83
C LYS A 53 17.06 -2.50 12.21
N LEU A 54 17.05 -3.58 13.00
CA LEU A 54 15.84 -4.23 13.51
C LEU A 54 14.97 -3.25 14.30
N LYS A 55 15.58 -2.51 15.25
CA LYS A 55 14.88 -1.48 16.05
C LYS A 55 14.22 -0.42 15.17
N ASN A 56 14.92 0.04 14.13
CA ASN A 56 14.43 1.08 13.24
C ASN A 56 13.29 0.57 12.35
N ILE A 57 13.38 -0.66 11.83
CA ILE A 57 12.29 -1.29 11.08
C ILE A 57 11.05 -1.45 11.97
N ILE A 58 11.20 -1.99 13.19
CA ILE A 58 10.10 -2.13 14.15
C ILE A 58 9.42 -0.80 14.43
N LYS A 59 10.22 0.28 14.63
CA LYS A 59 9.68 1.62 14.84
C LYS A 59 8.80 2.08 13.67
N VAL A 60 9.29 1.93 12.43
CA VAL A 60 8.53 2.33 11.23
C VAL A 60 7.24 1.52 11.12
N LEU A 61 7.31 0.18 11.28
CA LEU A 61 6.14 -0.69 11.13
C LEU A 61 5.10 -0.42 12.23
N ASN A 62 5.54 -0.16 13.47
CA ASN A 62 4.66 0.17 14.58
C ASN A 62 3.97 1.52 14.40
N ASP A 63 4.73 2.55 14.00
CA ASP A 63 4.18 3.91 13.80
C ASP A 63 3.29 3.99 12.54
N LEU A 64 3.58 3.19 11.51
CA LEU A 64 2.75 3.05 10.31
C LEU A 64 1.40 2.40 10.64
N ASP A 65 1.39 1.43 11.55
CA ASP A 65 0.21 0.72 12.08
C ASP A 65 -0.81 0.32 10.99
N ALA A 66 -0.32 -0.23 9.88
CA ALA A 66 -1.19 -0.74 8.83
C ALA A 66 -1.73 -2.13 9.21
N ASP A 67 -2.85 -2.54 8.62
CA ASP A 67 -3.44 -3.86 8.88
C ASP A 67 -2.78 -4.96 8.06
N ILE A 68 -2.29 -4.60 6.87
CA ILE A 68 -1.48 -5.46 6.01
C ILE A 68 -0.27 -4.66 5.53
N ILE A 69 0.94 -5.21 5.69
CA ILE A 69 2.18 -4.61 5.21
C ILE A 69 2.87 -5.60 4.28
N ALA A 70 3.08 -5.20 3.03
CA ALA A 70 3.96 -5.89 2.10
C ALA A 70 5.39 -5.40 2.28
N LEU A 71 6.31 -6.31 2.48
CA LEU A 71 7.73 -6.02 2.71
C LEU A 71 8.57 -6.53 1.54
N GLN A 72 9.59 -5.77 1.17
CA GLN A 72 10.59 -6.13 0.18
C GLN A 72 11.97 -6.16 0.85
N GLU A 73 12.96 -6.70 0.17
CA GLU A 73 14.37 -6.77 0.64
C GLU A 73 14.56 -7.40 2.02
N ILE A 74 13.81 -8.44 2.31
CA ILE A 74 13.97 -9.26 3.50
C ILE A 74 14.78 -10.50 3.10
N GLU A 75 15.87 -10.77 3.81
CA GLU A 75 16.76 -11.87 3.45
C GLU A 75 16.09 -13.25 3.55
N ASN A 76 15.42 -13.54 4.65
CA ASN A 76 14.85 -14.86 4.90
C ASN A 76 13.60 -14.85 5.77
N GLU A 77 12.96 -16.02 5.86
CA GLU A 77 11.71 -16.18 6.62
C GLU A 77 11.89 -15.96 8.14
N ASN A 78 13.07 -16.24 8.69
CA ASN A 78 13.34 -16.05 10.12
C ASN A 78 13.25 -14.57 10.51
N LEU A 79 13.64 -13.68 9.62
CA LEU A 79 13.49 -12.23 9.85
C LEU A 79 12.03 -11.78 9.87
N ILE A 80 11.17 -12.32 9.00
CA ILE A 80 9.72 -12.06 9.07
C ILE A 80 9.14 -12.61 10.38
N LYS A 81 9.52 -13.81 10.79
CA LYS A 81 9.11 -14.41 12.08
C LYS A 81 9.57 -13.54 13.27
N LEU A 82 10.79 -13.02 13.21
CA LEU A 82 11.34 -12.11 14.22
C LEU A 82 10.53 -10.80 14.30
N LEU A 83 10.22 -10.19 13.15
CA LEU A 83 9.38 -9.00 13.10
C LEU A 83 7.99 -9.28 13.69
N LYS A 84 7.35 -10.39 13.30
CA LYS A 84 6.07 -10.83 13.87
C LYS A 84 6.14 -11.01 15.39
N GLN A 85 7.21 -11.61 15.91
CA GLN A 85 7.41 -11.79 17.34
C GLN A 85 7.55 -10.46 18.09
N LYS A 86 8.21 -9.46 17.48
CA LYS A 86 8.41 -8.12 18.05
C LYS A 86 7.19 -7.21 17.88
N LEU A 87 6.29 -7.54 16.98
CA LEU A 87 5.08 -6.79 16.63
C LEU A 87 3.86 -7.71 16.77
N PRO A 88 3.42 -8.03 18.01
CA PRO A 88 2.41 -9.05 18.28
C PRO A 88 1.02 -8.76 17.68
N GLN A 89 0.75 -7.52 17.28
CA GLN A 89 -0.46 -7.15 16.53
C GLN A 89 -0.54 -7.84 15.17
N TYR A 90 0.58 -8.24 14.55
CA TYR A 90 0.58 -8.99 13.28
C TYR A 90 0.53 -10.49 13.55
N SER A 91 -0.66 -11.07 13.48
CA SER A 91 -0.87 -12.50 13.75
C SER A 91 -0.47 -13.42 12.60
N TYR A 92 -0.44 -12.89 11.37
CA TYR A 92 -0.22 -13.65 10.15
C TYR A 92 0.98 -13.11 9.37
N TYR A 93 1.66 -14.01 8.64
CA TYR A 93 2.75 -13.64 7.75
C TYR A 93 2.84 -14.62 6.59
N THR A 94 3.51 -14.22 5.51
CA THR A 94 4.04 -15.10 4.47
C THR A 94 5.37 -14.56 3.97
N PHE A 95 6.20 -15.43 3.40
CA PHE A 95 7.50 -15.07 2.87
C PHE A 95 7.83 -15.94 1.64
N SER A 96 8.56 -15.37 0.68
CA SER A 96 9.10 -16.11 -0.44
C SER A 96 10.37 -15.49 -1.00
N LYS A 97 11.34 -16.36 -1.30
CA LYS A 97 12.62 -16.01 -1.90
C LYS A 97 13.05 -17.16 -2.84
N TYR A 98 13.70 -16.86 -3.96
CA TYR A 98 14.40 -17.90 -4.70
C TYR A 98 15.68 -18.30 -3.94
N PRO A 99 16.11 -19.56 -4.01
CA PRO A 99 17.27 -20.04 -3.24
C PRO A 99 18.55 -19.24 -3.47
N SER A 100 18.75 -18.74 -4.68
CA SER A 100 19.95 -17.97 -5.08
C SER A 100 19.81 -16.46 -4.93
N SER A 101 18.63 -15.95 -4.54
CA SER A 101 18.43 -14.53 -4.32
C SER A 101 18.97 -14.10 -2.97
N ALA A 102 19.59 -12.93 -2.89
CA ALA A 102 20.01 -12.34 -1.63
C ALA A 102 18.81 -11.98 -0.74
N VAL A 103 17.74 -11.48 -1.33
CA VAL A 103 16.56 -11.01 -0.62
C VAL A 103 15.27 -11.55 -1.26
N GLY A 104 14.23 -11.64 -0.46
CA GLY A 104 12.87 -12.01 -0.83
C GLY A 104 11.85 -10.96 -0.45
N LEU A 105 10.59 -11.39 -0.45
CA LEU A 105 9.41 -10.59 -0.13
C LEU A 105 8.57 -11.29 0.93
N GLY A 106 7.80 -10.52 1.68
CA GLY A 106 6.85 -11.09 2.64
C GLY A 106 5.68 -10.16 2.92
N PHE A 107 4.78 -10.68 3.72
CA PHE A 107 3.71 -9.91 4.33
C PHE A 107 3.72 -10.08 5.84
N LEU A 108 3.41 -9.00 6.55
CA LEU A 108 2.90 -9.02 7.92
C LEU A 108 1.45 -8.58 7.90
N SER A 109 0.57 -9.27 8.62
CA SER A 109 -0.85 -8.98 8.58
C SER A 109 -1.52 -9.21 9.93
N LYS A 110 -2.43 -8.29 10.29
CA LYS A 110 -3.43 -8.46 11.36
C LYS A 110 -4.59 -9.32 10.88
N ILE A 111 -4.80 -9.38 9.55
CA ILE A 111 -5.91 -10.05 8.86
C ILE A 111 -5.45 -11.43 8.40
N PRO A 112 -6.30 -12.48 8.49
CA PRO A 112 -5.95 -13.82 8.04
C PRO A 112 -5.49 -13.89 6.59
N ILE A 113 -4.37 -14.59 6.36
CA ILE A 113 -3.90 -14.97 5.03
C ILE A 113 -4.43 -16.37 4.73
N LYS A 114 -5.40 -16.46 3.83
CA LYS A 114 -6.06 -17.72 3.45
C LYS A 114 -5.13 -18.66 2.69
N ASN A 115 -4.39 -18.10 1.73
CA ASN A 115 -3.37 -18.81 0.98
C ASN A 115 -2.38 -17.83 0.35
N SER A 116 -1.22 -18.33 -0.05
CA SER A 116 -0.27 -17.59 -0.86
C SER A 116 0.41 -18.50 -1.86
N LYS A 117 0.80 -17.95 -3.01
CA LYS A 117 1.61 -18.61 -4.02
C LYS A 117 2.57 -17.64 -4.67
N ILE A 118 3.57 -18.18 -5.34
CA ILE A 118 4.53 -17.38 -6.10
C ILE A 118 4.20 -17.41 -7.60
N LEU A 119 4.49 -16.30 -8.27
CA LEU A 119 4.51 -16.21 -9.71
C LEU A 119 5.95 -15.99 -10.16
N ASN A 120 6.39 -16.82 -11.11
CA ASN A 120 7.76 -16.79 -11.62
C ASN A 120 7.82 -16.00 -12.91
N ALA A 121 8.61 -14.94 -12.98
CA ALA A 121 8.80 -14.17 -14.20
C ALA A 121 9.68 -14.87 -15.24
N ASN A 122 10.15 -16.09 -14.96
CA ASN A 122 10.96 -16.94 -15.87
C ASN A 122 12.14 -16.20 -16.49
N LEU A 123 12.82 -15.40 -15.70
CA LEU A 123 14.07 -14.77 -16.09
C LEU A 123 15.20 -15.78 -15.91
N SER A 124 16.14 -15.82 -16.86
CA SER A 124 17.29 -16.74 -16.83
C SER A 124 18.28 -16.50 -15.67
N GLN A 125 18.07 -15.42 -14.91
CA GLN A 125 18.90 -15.09 -13.74
C GLN A 125 18.13 -15.40 -12.46
N GLU A 126 18.58 -16.41 -11.74
CA GLU A 126 18.00 -16.86 -10.48
C GLU A 126 18.14 -15.84 -9.33
N SER A 127 18.90 -14.74 -9.53
CA SER A 127 19.06 -13.66 -8.55
C SER A 127 17.86 -12.74 -8.39
N TYR A 128 16.84 -12.85 -9.26
CA TYR A 128 15.62 -12.08 -9.15
C TYR A 128 14.64 -12.69 -8.13
N ARG A 129 13.62 -11.96 -7.74
CA ARG A 129 12.64 -12.33 -6.70
C ARG A 129 11.33 -12.80 -7.35
N PRO A 130 10.56 -13.71 -6.73
CA PRO A 130 9.21 -14.03 -7.17
C PRO A 130 8.25 -12.87 -6.93
N ILE A 131 7.08 -12.88 -7.58
CA ILE A 131 5.93 -12.09 -7.16
C ILE A 131 5.14 -12.96 -6.18
N ILE A 132 4.71 -12.42 -5.04
CA ILE A 132 3.84 -13.13 -4.10
C ILE A 132 2.39 -12.73 -4.37
N GLU A 133 1.54 -13.69 -4.76
CA GLU A 133 0.10 -13.57 -4.73
C GLU A 133 -0.40 -14.09 -3.38
N ALA A 134 -0.98 -13.23 -2.55
CA ALA A 134 -1.61 -13.63 -1.29
C ALA A 134 -3.11 -13.32 -1.32
N THR A 135 -3.93 -14.26 -0.84
CA THR A 135 -5.37 -14.07 -0.64
C THR A 135 -5.61 -13.81 0.84
N PHE A 136 -6.21 -12.68 1.14
CA PHE A 136 -6.64 -12.30 2.48
C PHE A 136 -8.13 -12.53 2.61
N THR A 137 -8.57 -12.91 3.81
CA THR A 137 -9.99 -13.02 4.13
C THR A 137 -10.31 -12.12 5.30
N TYR A 138 -11.21 -11.18 5.10
CA TYR A 138 -11.68 -10.32 6.18
C TYR A 138 -13.20 -10.21 6.14
N GLU A 139 -13.87 -10.48 7.28
CA GLU A 139 -15.33 -10.47 7.38
C GLU A 139 -16.03 -11.27 6.25
N ASN A 140 -15.49 -12.43 5.90
CA ASN A 140 -15.93 -13.31 4.80
C ASN A 140 -15.76 -12.73 3.38
N VAL A 141 -15.02 -11.65 3.22
CA VAL A 141 -14.63 -11.11 1.91
C VAL A 141 -13.21 -11.54 1.59
N ASP A 142 -13.04 -12.22 0.46
CA ASP A 142 -11.73 -12.59 -0.06
C ASP A 142 -11.25 -11.56 -1.08
N PHE A 143 -10.02 -11.09 -0.91
CA PHE A 143 -9.34 -10.23 -1.87
C PHE A 143 -7.87 -10.60 -2.01
N LYS A 144 -7.24 -10.19 -3.10
CA LYS A 144 -5.84 -10.53 -3.38
C LYS A 144 -4.92 -9.31 -3.32
N ILE A 145 -3.71 -9.55 -2.82
CA ILE A 145 -2.62 -8.58 -2.93
C ILE A 145 -1.44 -9.26 -3.61
N PHE A 146 -0.89 -8.58 -4.62
CA PHE A 146 0.31 -8.98 -5.33
C PHE A 146 1.49 -8.14 -4.84
N ASN A 147 2.38 -8.75 -4.02
CA ASN A 147 3.59 -8.09 -3.56
C ASN A 147 4.72 -8.30 -4.59
N ASN A 148 5.30 -7.21 -5.01
CA ASN A 148 6.28 -7.15 -6.08
C ASN A 148 7.60 -6.53 -5.60
N HIS A 149 8.72 -7.02 -6.14
CA HIS A 149 10.00 -6.33 -6.14
C HIS A 149 10.69 -6.61 -7.46
N TRP A 150 10.49 -5.70 -8.43
CA TRP A 150 11.01 -5.88 -9.79
C TRP A 150 12.50 -5.53 -9.88
N PRO A 151 13.17 -5.93 -10.98
CA PRO A 151 14.58 -5.59 -11.22
C PRO A 151 14.82 -4.07 -11.24
N SER A 152 15.88 -3.64 -10.57
CA SER A 152 16.23 -2.22 -10.44
C SER A 152 16.54 -1.57 -11.80
N LYS A 153 16.52 -0.23 -11.86
CA LYS A 153 16.88 0.56 -13.06
C LYS A 153 18.38 0.46 -13.45
N LYS A 154 19.19 -0.36 -12.74
CA LYS A 154 20.48 -0.83 -13.24
C LYS A 154 20.32 -1.73 -14.47
N SER A 155 19.22 -2.47 -14.55
CA SER A 155 18.83 -3.33 -15.66
C SER A 155 17.89 -2.61 -16.63
N SER A 156 17.85 -3.05 -17.89
CA SER A 156 16.92 -2.57 -18.93
C SER A 156 15.46 -2.79 -18.52
N GLU A 157 14.55 -1.99 -19.10
CA GLU A 157 13.09 -2.09 -18.90
C GLU A 157 12.53 -3.45 -19.35
N ILE A 158 13.19 -4.15 -20.28
CA ILE A 158 12.74 -5.47 -20.76
C ILE A 158 12.52 -6.47 -19.60
N TYR A 159 13.29 -6.37 -18.51
CA TYR A 159 13.13 -7.25 -17.37
C TYR A 159 11.88 -6.89 -16.56
N ARG A 160 11.58 -5.59 -16.38
CA ARG A 160 10.34 -5.13 -15.70
C ARG A 160 9.11 -5.41 -16.56
N VAL A 161 9.22 -5.28 -17.88
CA VAL A 161 8.17 -5.71 -18.82
C VAL A 161 7.84 -7.19 -18.65
N LYS A 162 8.84 -8.08 -18.49
CA LYS A 162 8.59 -9.51 -18.25
C LYS A 162 7.87 -9.77 -16.94
N TYR A 163 8.23 -9.05 -15.86
CA TYR A 163 7.50 -9.11 -14.58
C TYR A 163 6.04 -8.66 -14.75
N ALA A 164 5.83 -7.53 -15.41
CA ALA A 164 4.51 -7.02 -15.71
C ALA A 164 3.68 -8.00 -16.57
N GLN A 165 4.29 -8.64 -17.57
CA GLN A 165 3.63 -9.64 -18.41
C GLN A 165 3.22 -10.87 -17.62
N THR A 166 4.08 -11.37 -16.72
CA THR A 166 3.77 -12.49 -15.81
C THR A 166 2.59 -12.15 -14.93
N LEU A 167 2.64 -10.97 -14.31
CA LEU A 167 1.55 -10.49 -13.46
C LEU A 167 0.26 -10.32 -14.28
N ASN A 168 0.31 -9.64 -15.41
CA ASN A 168 -0.86 -9.40 -16.27
C ASN A 168 -1.49 -10.71 -16.79
N SER A 169 -0.67 -11.72 -17.10
CA SER A 169 -1.18 -13.05 -17.48
C SER A 169 -1.99 -13.66 -16.34
N ARG A 170 -1.50 -13.56 -15.10
CA ARG A 170 -2.23 -14.04 -13.91
C ARG A 170 -3.50 -13.24 -13.65
N LEU A 171 -3.45 -11.90 -13.82
CA LEU A 171 -4.62 -11.04 -13.61
C LEU A 171 -5.76 -11.34 -14.59
N LYS A 172 -5.42 -11.75 -15.83
CA LYS A 172 -6.42 -12.15 -16.84
C LYS A 172 -7.19 -13.42 -16.47
N GLU A 173 -6.63 -14.27 -15.61
CA GLU A 173 -7.30 -15.47 -15.10
C GLU A 173 -8.31 -15.15 -13.99
N LEU A 174 -8.25 -13.98 -13.38
CA LEU A 174 -9.20 -13.55 -12.38
C LEU A 174 -10.48 -13.02 -13.04
N GLU A 175 -11.59 -13.19 -12.38
CA GLU A 175 -12.87 -12.58 -12.78
C GLU A 175 -12.76 -11.05 -12.79
N ASN A 176 -13.55 -10.40 -13.61
CA ASN A 176 -13.44 -8.93 -13.78
C ASN A 176 -13.82 -8.16 -12.52
N ASP A 177 -14.72 -8.72 -11.70
CA ASP A 177 -15.20 -8.17 -10.43
C ASP A 177 -14.43 -8.69 -9.20
N TYR A 178 -13.27 -9.36 -9.41
CA TYR A 178 -12.45 -9.82 -8.31
C TYR A 178 -11.58 -8.68 -7.77
N ASP A 179 -11.66 -8.42 -6.46
CA ASP A 179 -10.90 -7.37 -5.78
C ASP A 179 -9.44 -7.75 -5.66
N TYR A 180 -8.56 -6.96 -6.26
CA TYR A 180 -7.12 -7.13 -6.09
C TYR A 180 -6.34 -5.82 -6.10
N ILE A 181 -5.20 -5.87 -5.44
CA ILE A 181 -4.26 -4.76 -5.30
C ILE A 181 -2.90 -5.23 -5.78
N ILE A 182 -2.24 -4.44 -6.62
CA ILE A 182 -0.85 -4.62 -7.01
C ILE A 182 -0.03 -3.60 -6.24
N LEU A 183 0.99 -4.05 -5.49
CA LEU A 183 1.84 -3.13 -4.74
C LEU A 183 3.27 -3.67 -4.62
N GLY A 184 4.14 -2.83 -4.07
CA GLY A 184 5.54 -3.14 -3.83
C GLY A 184 6.49 -2.18 -4.52
N ASP A 185 7.77 -2.51 -4.47
CA ASP A 185 8.83 -1.84 -5.20
C ASP A 185 8.88 -2.35 -6.64
N LEU A 186 8.19 -1.67 -7.54
CA LEU A 186 8.18 -2.00 -8.96
C LEU A 186 9.43 -1.48 -9.70
N ASN A 187 10.31 -0.75 -9.01
CA ASN A 187 11.46 -0.08 -9.62
C ASN A 187 11.11 0.69 -10.91
N SER A 188 9.87 1.15 -10.99
CA SER A 188 9.26 1.90 -12.08
C SER A 188 8.44 3.04 -11.53
N ASP A 189 8.62 4.24 -12.07
CA ASP A 189 7.82 5.39 -11.68
C ASP A 189 6.39 5.28 -12.26
N TYR A 190 5.40 5.90 -11.60
CA TYR A 190 4.01 5.89 -12.09
C TYR A 190 3.88 6.43 -13.52
N ASN A 191 4.80 7.31 -13.93
CA ASN A 191 4.93 7.90 -15.27
C ASN A 191 6.15 7.40 -16.03
N GLU A 192 6.52 6.14 -15.89
CA GLU A 192 7.74 5.58 -16.48
C GLU A 192 7.80 5.80 -18.00
N PHE A 193 6.66 5.77 -18.71
CA PHE A 193 6.60 6.03 -20.15
C PHE A 193 7.17 7.40 -20.55
N GLU A 194 7.12 8.41 -19.65
CA GLU A 194 7.71 9.73 -19.90
C GLU A 194 9.20 9.77 -19.57
N THR A 195 9.60 9.10 -18.49
CA THR A 195 10.93 9.20 -17.90
C THR A 195 11.94 8.31 -18.62
N PHE A 196 11.55 7.08 -18.98
CA PHE A 196 12.48 6.13 -19.55
C PHE A 196 12.80 6.38 -21.04
N LYS A 197 11.90 7.01 -21.81
CA LYS A 197 12.14 7.42 -23.21
C LYS A 197 13.43 8.26 -23.36
N LYS A 198 13.77 9.01 -22.33
CA LYS A 198 14.98 9.87 -22.29
C LYS A 198 16.27 9.11 -21.94
N ASN A 199 16.16 7.82 -21.62
CA ASN A 199 17.30 6.99 -21.23
C ASN A 199 17.47 5.81 -22.21
N PRO A 200 18.38 5.90 -23.20
CA PRO A 200 18.58 4.86 -24.20
C PRO A 200 18.95 3.48 -23.58
N ARG A 201 19.60 3.47 -22.42
CA ARG A 201 19.96 2.23 -21.72
C ARG A 201 18.73 1.49 -21.20
N LEU A 202 17.71 2.21 -20.78
CA LEU A 202 16.44 1.62 -20.30
C LEU A 202 15.51 1.30 -21.47
N ASN A 203 15.43 2.21 -22.45
CA ASN A 203 14.51 2.11 -23.58
C ASN A 203 15.00 1.14 -24.66
N GLN A 204 15.05 -0.16 -24.31
CA GLN A 204 15.32 -1.27 -25.23
C GLN A 204 14.03 -2.01 -25.62
N THR A 205 12.88 -1.42 -25.37
CA THR A 205 11.55 -1.98 -25.54
C THR A 205 10.66 -1.13 -26.45
N ASP A 206 11.27 -0.30 -27.30
CA ASP A 206 10.58 0.58 -28.26
C ASP A 206 9.44 1.41 -27.63
N GLY A 207 9.69 1.95 -26.45
CA GLY A 207 8.71 2.77 -25.71
C GLY A 207 7.76 2.00 -24.80
N ILE A 208 7.81 0.67 -24.78
CA ILE A 208 6.93 -0.15 -23.94
C ILE A 208 7.48 -0.22 -22.52
N THR A 209 6.63 0.07 -21.54
CA THR A 209 6.95 -0.03 -20.10
C THR A 209 6.07 -1.06 -19.39
N GLY A 210 6.59 -1.63 -18.30
CA GLY A 210 5.85 -2.61 -17.51
C GLY A 210 4.59 -2.00 -16.88
N ILE A 211 4.74 -0.85 -16.23
CA ILE A 211 3.65 -0.25 -15.44
C ILE A 211 2.58 0.43 -16.33
N ASN A 212 2.99 1.20 -17.32
CA ASN A 212 2.04 1.98 -18.10
C ASN A 212 1.38 1.18 -19.22
N ASN A 213 2.16 0.41 -19.99
CA ASN A 213 1.66 -0.30 -21.14
C ASN A 213 1.16 -1.71 -20.79
N ILE A 214 1.93 -2.50 -20.03
CA ILE A 214 1.57 -3.91 -19.78
C ILE A 214 0.49 -4.01 -18.69
N LEU A 215 0.61 -3.24 -17.60
CA LEU A 215 -0.43 -3.17 -16.56
C LEU A 215 -1.55 -2.19 -16.93
N ASN A 216 -1.51 -1.54 -18.10
CA ASN A 216 -2.54 -0.64 -18.58
C ASN A 216 -2.92 0.45 -17.54
N THR A 217 -1.95 1.13 -16.94
CA THR A 217 -2.22 2.33 -16.15
C THR A 217 -2.37 3.59 -17.01
N THR A 218 -2.08 3.43 -18.34
CA THR A 218 -2.34 4.43 -19.38
C THR A 218 -3.03 3.79 -20.59
N ILE A 219 -3.79 4.59 -21.31
CA ILE A 219 -4.28 4.30 -22.68
C ILE A 219 -3.83 5.46 -23.55
N ASP A 220 -3.20 5.18 -24.69
CA ASP A 220 -2.69 6.18 -25.62
C ASP A 220 -1.88 7.29 -24.93
N GLU A 221 -0.97 6.86 -24.02
CA GLU A 221 -0.13 7.73 -23.21
C GLU A 221 -0.90 8.69 -22.25
N LYS A 222 -2.19 8.43 -22.00
CA LYS A 222 -2.98 9.16 -21.01
C LYS A 222 -3.23 8.27 -19.80
N PHE A 223 -3.03 8.83 -18.61
CA PHE A 223 -3.31 8.10 -17.37
C PHE A 223 -4.79 7.75 -17.26
N ILE A 224 -5.06 6.52 -16.80
CA ILE A 224 -6.40 6.11 -16.40
C ILE A 224 -6.76 6.89 -15.13
N THR A 225 -7.88 7.62 -15.18
CA THR A 225 -8.45 8.34 -14.04
C THR A 225 -9.50 7.50 -13.31
N LYS A 226 -9.91 7.95 -12.13
CA LYS A 226 -11.00 7.31 -11.37
C LYS A 226 -12.32 7.27 -12.14
N ASP A 227 -12.60 8.31 -12.90
CA ASP A 227 -13.85 8.40 -13.68
C ASP A 227 -13.81 7.51 -14.94
N GLU A 228 -12.60 7.19 -15.41
CA GLU A 228 -12.41 6.39 -16.60
C GLU A 228 -12.33 4.91 -16.31
N ILE A 229 -11.80 4.51 -15.14
CA ILE A 229 -11.56 3.08 -14.83
C ILE A 229 -12.82 2.23 -14.91
N LEU A 230 -13.99 2.77 -14.53
CA LEU A 230 -15.28 2.08 -14.58
C LEU A 230 -15.90 2.05 -15.97
N LYS A 231 -15.40 2.86 -16.92
CA LYS A 231 -15.92 2.97 -18.29
C LYS A 231 -15.20 2.10 -19.31
N GLN A 232 -14.14 1.39 -18.86
CA GLN A 232 -13.29 0.60 -19.75
C GLN A 232 -13.78 -0.85 -19.84
N ASP A 233 -13.92 -1.35 -21.04
CA ASP A 233 -14.21 -2.78 -21.30
C ASP A 233 -12.97 -3.67 -21.11
N LYS A 234 -11.78 -3.07 -21.13
CA LYS A 234 -10.52 -3.77 -20.91
C LYS A 234 -10.11 -3.71 -19.44
N LYS A 235 -9.36 -4.73 -18.98
CA LYS A 235 -8.68 -4.64 -17.67
C LYS A 235 -7.64 -3.53 -17.71
N VAL A 236 -7.96 -2.45 -17.06
CA VAL A 236 -7.10 -1.29 -16.82
C VAL A 236 -6.92 -1.08 -15.33
N HIS A 237 -5.92 -0.30 -14.96
CA HIS A 237 -5.59 -0.08 -13.57
C HIS A 237 -5.43 1.40 -13.28
N TYR A 238 -5.76 1.79 -12.07
CA TYR A 238 -5.55 3.12 -11.54
C TYR A 238 -4.34 3.12 -10.60
N ASN A 239 -3.36 3.98 -10.90
CA ASN A 239 -2.20 4.15 -10.05
C ASN A 239 -2.47 5.26 -9.03
N LEU A 240 -2.40 4.92 -7.74
CA LEU A 240 -2.80 5.84 -6.66
C LEU A 240 -1.89 7.06 -6.52
N TRP A 241 -0.69 7.07 -7.10
CA TRP A 241 0.14 8.26 -7.17
C TRP A 241 -0.57 9.46 -7.81
N LEU A 242 -1.54 9.21 -8.68
CA LEU A 242 -2.31 10.26 -9.36
C LEU A 242 -3.18 11.09 -8.39
N GLU A 243 -3.41 10.63 -7.17
CA GLU A 243 -4.17 11.38 -6.15
C GLU A 243 -3.37 12.48 -5.49
N LEU A 244 -2.04 12.38 -5.49
CA LEU A 244 -1.19 13.38 -4.88
C LEU A 244 -0.80 14.47 -5.90
N SER A 245 -0.49 15.67 -5.39
CA SER A 245 0.14 16.72 -6.20
C SER A 245 1.54 16.28 -6.65
N THR A 246 1.98 16.70 -7.83
CA THR A 246 3.23 16.23 -8.46
C THR A 246 4.47 16.38 -7.57
N ASN A 247 4.53 17.44 -6.77
CA ASN A 247 5.64 17.72 -5.84
C ASN A 247 5.63 16.80 -4.60
N GLU A 248 4.51 16.13 -4.31
CA GLU A 248 4.36 15.18 -3.20
C GLU A 248 4.58 13.72 -3.61
N ARG A 249 4.67 13.46 -4.92
CA ARG A 249 4.86 12.13 -5.50
C ARG A 249 6.31 11.67 -5.37
N PHE A 250 6.65 11.05 -4.27
CA PHE A 250 7.92 10.34 -4.12
C PHE A 250 7.88 9.37 -2.92
N SER A 251 8.45 8.21 -3.11
CA SER A 251 8.81 7.28 -2.05
C SER A 251 10.32 7.18 -1.88
N THR A 252 11.10 7.59 -2.91
CA THR A 252 12.56 7.65 -2.83
C THR A 252 13.08 8.97 -3.39
N LYS A 253 14.32 9.32 -3.01
CA LYS A 253 15.05 10.44 -3.59
C LYS A 253 16.42 9.99 -4.08
N TYR A 254 16.70 10.23 -5.34
CA TYR A 254 18.01 9.94 -5.93
C TYR A 254 18.58 11.19 -6.61
N LYS A 255 19.78 11.62 -6.20
CA LYS A 255 20.43 12.85 -6.72
C LYS A 255 19.49 14.06 -6.70
N ASN A 256 18.79 14.28 -5.59
CA ASN A 256 17.78 15.33 -5.39
C ASN A 256 16.53 15.24 -6.30
N GLN A 257 16.34 14.14 -7.02
CA GLN A 257 15.14 13.89 -7.80
C GLN A 257 14.18 12.99 -7.03
N ASN A 258 12.92 13.37 -7.03
CA ASN A 258 11.83 12.56 -6.50
C ASN A 258 11.54 11.40 -7.45
N ASN A 259 11.41 10.17 -6.92
CA ASN A 259 11.06 8.98 -7.70
C ASN A 259 9.97 8.20 -6.96
N THR A 260 9.21 7.43 -7.71
CA THR A 260 8.05 6.66 -7.24
C THR A 260 8.18 5.17 -7.57
N PRO A 261 9.28 4.48 -7.19
CA PRO A 261 9.46 3.05 -7.51
C PRO A 261 8.47 2.17 -6.75
N ASP A 262 8.03 2.60 -5.57
CA ASP A 262 7.00 1.92 -4.80
C ASP A 262 5.63 2.36 -5.31
N ASN A 263 4.75 1.40 -5.58
CA ASN A 263 3.45 1.68 -6.17
C ASN A 263 2.33 0.95 -5.42
N ILE A 264 1.13 1.54 -5.41
CA ILE A 264 -0.14 0.86 -5.13
C ILE A 264 -1.04 1.13 -6.33
N ILE A 265 -1.44 0.04 -6.99
CA ILE A 265 -2.22 0.06 -8.22
C ILE A 265 -3.46 -0.80 -8.00
N VAL A 266 -4.61 -0.28 -8.36
CA VAL A 266 -5.92 -0.88 -8.08
C VAL A 266 -6.72 -1.12 -9.36
N ASN A 267 -7.59 -2.15 -9.35
CA ASN A 267 -8.47 -2.46 -10.47
C ASN A 267 -9.87 -1.80 -10.31
N SER A 268 -10.70 -1.94 -11.33
CA SER A 268 -12.04 -1.38 -11.36
C SER A 268 -12.99 -1.92 -10.29
N ALA A 269 -12.82 -3.20 -9.87
CA ALA A 269 -13.66 -3.81 -8.85
C ALA A 269 -13.58 -3.07 -7.50
N LEU A 270 -12.43 -2.45 -7.19
CA LEU A 270 -12.26 -1.67 -5.96
C LEU A 270 -12.98 -0.30 -5.96
N PHE A 271 -13.74 0.01 -7.02
CA PHE A 271 -14.56 1.23 -7.14
C PHE A 271 -16.07 0.95 -7.31
N ASP A 272 -16.49 -0.31 -7.27
CA ASP A 272 -17.89 -0.70 -7.52
C ASP A 272 -18.77 -0.68 -6.26
N ASN A 273 -18.23 -0.30 -5.12
CA ASN A 273 -18.88 -0.27 -3.80
C ASN A 273 -19.43 -1.64 -3.34
N LYS A 274 -18.87 -2.73 -3.87
CA LYS A 274 -19.13 -4.08 -3.38
C LYS A 274 -17.93 -4.58 -2.61
N LYS A 275 -18.05 -5.64 -1.85
CA LYS A 275 -16.95 -6.34 -1.16
C LYS A 275 -15.90 -5.35 -0.58
N LEU A 276 -14.66 -5.34 -1.09
CA LEU A 276 -13.62 -4.39 -0.73
C LEU A 276 -13.65 -3.19 -1.67
N SER A 277 -13.65 -1.97 -1.14
CA SER A 277 -13.65 -0.74 -1.94
C SER A 277 -12.54 0.19 -1.52
N TYR A 278 -11.87 0.81 -2.50
CA TYR A 278 -10.87 1.83 -2.26
C TYR A 278 -11.51 3.14 -1.76
N ILE A 279 -11.01 3.66 -0.64
CA ILE A 279 -11.43 4.97 -0.15
C ILE A 279 -10.64 6.03 -0.90
N SER A 280 -11.29 6.74 -1.80
CA SER A 280 -10.65 7.77 -2.63
C SER A 280 -9.93 8.83 -1.79
N ASN A 281 -8.76 9.29 -2.26
CA ASN A 281 -7.88 10.25 -1.59
C ASN A 281 -7.35 9.77 -0.22
N SER A 282 -7.31 8.46 0.01
CA SER A 282 -6.69 7.86 1.20
C SER A 282 -5.25 7.39 0.97
N PHE A 283 -4.77 7.51 -0.27
CA PHE A 283 -3.39 7.18 -0.58
C PHE A 283 -2.44 8.24 -0.02
N GLU A 284 -1.44 7.78 0.72
CA GLU A 284 -0.45 8.65 1.33
C GLU A 284 0.96 8.03 1.34
N VAL A 285 1.96 8.90 1.39
CA VAL A 285 3.33 8.54 1.73
C VAL A 285 3.54 8.77 3.21
N PHE A 286 3.97 7.75 3.95
CA PHE A 286 4.26 7.85 5.37
C PHE A 286 5.57 8.63 5.60
N LYS A 287 5.45 9.89 6.05
CA LYS A 287 6.54 10.88 6.12
C LYS A 287 6.76 11.44 7.55
N PRO A 288 6.92 10.64 8.60
CA PRO A 288 7.27 11.18 9.92
C PRO A 288 8.67 11.80 9.88
N LYS A 289 8.89 12.81 10.73
CA LYS A 289 10.15 13.59 10.73
C LYS A 289 11.42 12.75 10.83
N TYR A 290 11.40 11.65 11.56
CA TYR A 290 12.57 10.79 11.76
C TYR A 290 13.01 10.03 10.49
N LEU A 291 12.14 9.91 9.48
CA LEU A 291 12.51 9.35 8.17
C LEU A 291 13.23 10.36 7.28
N PHE A 292 13.53 11.55 7.80
CA PHE A 292 14.26 12.58 7.07
C PHE A 292 15.46 13.07 7.86
N ASP A 293 16.55 13.36 7.11
CA ASP A 293 17.67 14.15 7.54
C ASP A 293 17.69 15.42 6.67
N GLY A 294 17.23 16.53 7.25
CA GLY A 294 16.95 17.76 6.52
C GLY A 294 15.93 17.55 5.41
N LYS A 295 16.34 17.73 4.15
CA LYS A 295 15.50 17.50 2.96
C LYS A 295 15.65 16.10 2.35
N ASN A 296 16.60 15.31 2.84
CA ASN A 296 16.91 13.99 2.32
C ASN A 296 16.15 12.92 3.12
N ILE A 297 15.90 11.76 2.48
CA ILE A 297 15.44 10.58 3.19
C ILE A 297 16.57 10.08 4.08
N ASN A 298 16.27 9.81 5.34
CA ASN A 298 17.21 9.28 6.34
C ASN A 298 17.42 7.77 6.11
N ARG A 299 18.15 7.47 5.01
CA ARG A 299 18.45 6.11 4.61
C ARG A 299 19.41 5.44 5.57
N TRP A 300 19.51 4.11 5.49
CA TRP A 300 20.54 3.35 6.22
C TRP A 300 21.94 3.80 5.83
N GLU A 301 22.73 4.22 6.82
CA GLU A 301 24.03 4.86 6.56
C GLU A 301 25.19 3.88 6.46
N MET A 302 25.92 4.00 5.36
CA MET A 302 27.25 3.44 5.20
C MET A 302 28.27 4.55 4.97
N ILE A 303 29.31 4.62 5.80
CA ILE A 303 30.35 5.64 5.74
C ILE A 303 31.67 5.06 5.28
N ASN A 304 32.51 5.91 4.65
CA ASN A 304 33.88 5.50 4.33
C ASN A 304 34.75 5.62 5.59
N SER A 305 35.40 4.52 5.97
CA SER A 305 36.35 4.47 7.07
C SER A 305 37.58 3.68 6.64
N PHE A 306 38.75 4.31 6.69
CA PHE A 306 40.04 3.72 6.27
C PHE A 306 39.96 3.02 4.90
N GLY A 307 39.28 3.63 3.92
CA GLY A 307 39.13 3.08 2.58
C GLY A 307 38.05 2.00 2.43
N ASN A 308 37.36 1.60 3.50
CA ASN A 308 36.25 0.67 3.48
C ASN A 308 34.91 1.39 3.72
N LYS A 309 33.87 0.93 3.04
CA LYS A 309 32.49 1.35 3.28
C LYS A 309 31.93 0.51 4.42
N ILE A 310 31.64 1.09 5.56
CA ILE A 310 31.17 0.37 6.77
C ILE A 310 29.79 0.81 7.21
N HIS A 311 29.02 -0.10 7.80
CA HIS A 311 27.73 0.21 8.41
C HIS A 311 27.91 1.08 9.66
N LYS A 312 27.30 2.25 9.67
CA LYS A 312 27.30 3.16 10.82
C LYS A 312 26.37 2.69 11.94
N GLY A 313 25.28 2.04 11.60
CA GLY A 313 24.21 1.65 12.54
C GLY A 313 23.21 2.77 12.79
N GLU A 314 23.05 3.66 11.82
CA GLU A 314 22.13 4.81 11.84
C GLU A 314 21.30 4.85 10.55
N GLY A 315 20.19 5.61 10.57
CA GLY A 315 19.28 5.72 9.43
C GLY A 315 18.22 4.62 9.36
N PHE A 316 17.35 4.67 8.40
CA PHE A 316 16.19 3.78 8.25
C PHE A 316 16.21 3.04 6.91
N SER A 317 15.72 3.66 5.85
CA SER A 317 15.67 3.13 4.49
C SER A 317 15.74 4.28 3.48
N ASP A 318 16.21 3.99 2.26
CA ASP A 318 16.12 4.90 1.13
C ASP A 318 14.72 4.96 0.51
N HIS A 319 13.78 4.13 1.01
CA HIS A 319 12.37 4.13 0.69
C HIS A 319 11.51 4.65 1.85
N LEU A 320 10.47 5.38 1.53
CA LEU A 320 9.39 5.74 2.44
C LEU A 320 8.23 4.75 2.25
N PRO A 321 7.58 4.28 3.33
CA PRO A 321 6.37 3.49 3.20
C PRO A 321 5.27 4.28 2.50
N ILE A 322 4.48 3.60 1.66
CA ILE A 322 3.25 4.14 1.10
C ILE A 322 2.07 3.27 1.52
N TYR A 323 0.90 3.87 1.68
CA TYR A 323 -0.30 3.16 2.09
C TYR A 323 -1.58 3.74 1.48
N ALA A 324 -2.61 2.93 1.50
CA ALA A 324 -3.97 3.31 1.13
C ALA A 324 -4.99 2.68 2.06
N VAL A 325 -6.17 3.24 2.16
CA VAL A 325 -7.25 2.74 3.01
C VAL A 325 -8.39 2.21 2.15
N PHE A 326 -8.91 1.07 2.56
CA PHE A 326 -10.01 0.38 1.89
C PHE A 326 -11.14 0.16 2.90
N SER A 327 -12.38 0.18 2.43
CA SER A 327 -13.56 -0.13 3.22
C SER A 327 -14.16 -1.47 2.82
N LEU A 328 -14.69 -2.21 3.79
CA LEU A 328 -15.54 -3.36 3.51
C LEU A 328 -16.99 -2.91 3.42
N ASN A 329 -17.60 -3.16 2.28
CA ASN A 329 -19.04 -3.01 2.10
C ASN A 329 -19.71 -4.34 2.43
N LYS A 330 -20.43 -4.38 3.54
CA LYS A 330 -21.24 -5.54 3.91
C LYS A 330 -22.49 -5.57 3.01
N ASN A 331 -22.44 -6.30 1.90
CA ASN A 331 -23.65 -6.75 1.23
C ASN A 331 -24.30 -7.81 2.11
N ASP A 332 -25.09 -7.39 3.07
CA ASP A 332 -25.97 -8.27 3.82
C ASP A 332 -27.14 -8.65 2.90
N SER A 333 -26.99 -9.78 2.17
CA SER A 333 -28.09 -10.39 1.40
C SER A 333 -29.28 -10.79 2.30
N ASN A 334 -29.11 -10.76 3.63
CA ASN A 334 -30.17 -10.91 4.62
C ASN A 334 -30.76 -9.57 5.11
N LEU A 335 -30.06 -8.45 4.95
CA LEU A 335 -30.62 -7.13 5.26
C LEU A 335 -31.48 -6.59 4.12
N SER A 336 -31.17 -6.91 2.86
CA SER A 336 -31.98 -6.50 1.69
C SER A 336 -33.41 -7.01 1.76
N LYS A 337 -33.71 -8.12 2.41
CA LYS A 337 -35.07 -8.59 2.67
C LYS A 337 -35.79 -7.90 3.83
N LYS A 338 -35.05 -7.13 4.66
CA LYS A 338 -35.62 -6.41 5.83
C LYS A 338 -35.71 -4.91 5.62
N ILE A 339 -35.03 -4.38 4.57
CA ILE A 339 -34.96 -2.94 4.25
C ILE A 339 -35.92 -2.55 3.12
N GLU A 340 -36.64 -3.49 2.50
CA GLU A 340 -37.65 -3.17 1.47
C GLU A 340 -38.82 -2.29 1.95
N ASN A 341 -38.79 -1.79 3.21
CA ASN A 341 -39.84 -0.92 3.75
C ASN A 341 -39.33 0.25 4.62
N VAL A 342 -38.07 0.70 4.46
CA VAL A 342 -37.62 1.98 5.07
C VAL A 342 -37.00 2.83 3.98
N ASP A 343 -37.73 3.82 3.57
CA ASP A 343 -37.31 4.84 2.59
C ASP A 343 -36.28 5.78 3.24
N ASN A 344 -35.03 5.29 3.46
CA ASN A 344 -33.95 6.10 4.01
C ASN A 344 -33.53 7.16 2.99
N LYS A 345 -33.89 8.38 3.25
CA LYS A 345 -33.60 9.51 2.38
C LYS A 345 -32.18 10.03 2.65
N THR A 346 -31.23 9.68 1.77
CA THR A 346 -29.89 10.27 1.80
C THR A 346 -29.96 11.76 1.50
N VAL A 347 -29.32 12.59 2.37
CA VAL A 347 -29.34 14.05 2.24
C VAL A 347 -27.93 14.63 2.27
N LEU A 348 -27.75 15.82 1.71
CA LEU A 348 -26.52 16.60 1.81
C LEU A 348 -26.52 17.44 3.07
N ILE A 349 -25.34 17.66 3.68
CA ILE A 349 -25.22 18.57 4.84
C ILE A 349 -25.75 19.98 4.47
N SER A 350 -25.48 20.46 3.25
CA SER A 350 -26.01 21.75 2.80
C SER A 350 -27.53 21.84 2.86
N SER A 351 -28.23 20.74 2.54
CA SER A 351 -29.71 20.70 2.58
C SER A 351 -30.26 20.71 4.01
N LEU A 352 -29.46 20.31 5.02
CA LEU A 352 -29.90 20.37 6.41
C LEU A 352 -30.04 21.82 6.93
N TYR A 353 -29.24 22.74 6.36
CA TYR A 353 -29.33 24.18 6.72
C TYR A 353 -30.60 24.88 6.21
N GLU A 354 -31.31 24.25 5.27
CA GLU A 354 -32.55 24.81 4.69
C GLU A 354 -33.81 24.27 5.38
N LYS A 355 -33.65 23.39 6.38
CA LYS A 355 -34.74 22.71 7.06
C LYS A 355 -34.98 23.26 8.45
N GLU A 356 -36.25 23.52 8.78
CA GLU A 356 -36.65 23.89 10.16
C GLU A 356 -36.60 22.69 11.13
N LYS A 357 -36.78 21.47 10.63
CA LYS A 357 -36.66 20.21 11.38
C LYS A 357 -36.07 19.11 10.53
N LEU A 358 -35.21 18.31 11.14
CA LEU A 358 -34.65 17.10 10.53
C LEU A 358 -35.64 15.94 10.68
N ALA A 359 -35.80 15.12 9.64
CA ALA A 359 -36.53 13.87 9.74
C ALA A 359 -35.65 12.82 10.44
N LYS A 360 -36.28 11.88 11.16
CA LYS A 360 -35.55 10.88 11.97
C LYS A 360 -34.86 9.80 11.13
N ASP A 361 -35.15 9.73 9.86
CA ASP A 361 -34.71 8.71 8.88
C ASP A 361 -33.80 9.28 7.81
N GLU A 362 -33.32 10.51 7.95
CA GLU A 362 -32.35 11.12 7.03
C GLU A 362 -30.93 10.66 7.38
N ILE A 363 -30.17 10.23 6.37
CA ILE A 363 -28.78 9.79 6.49
C ILE A 363 -27.89 10.73 5.69
N VAL A 364 -26.81 11.20 6.32
CA VAL A 364 -25.75 11.96 5.65
C VAL A 364 -24.56 11.03 5.41
N ASN A 365 -24.33 10.64 4.17
CA ASN A 365 -23.28 9.70 3.82
C ASN A 365 -21.91 10.40 3.66
N ASP A 366 -20.84 9.62 3.84
CA ASP A 366 -19.45 10.00 3.54
C ASP A 366 -18.99 11.29 4.26
N VAL A 367 -19.26 11.38 5.56
CA VAL A 367 -18.80 12.49 6.38
C VAL A 367 -17.49 12.13 7.11
N VAL A 368 -16.54 13.05 7.08
CA VAL A 368 -15.24 12.93 7.78
C VAL A 368 -15.27 13.75 9.05
N VAL A 369 -14.78 13.20 10.16
CA VAL A 369 -14.64 13.92 11.43
C VAL A 369 -13.39 14.80 11.38
N LEU A 370 -13.58 16.11 11.30
CA LEU A 370 -12.49 17.09 11.25
C LEU A 370 -12.03 17.58 12.63
N TYR A 371 -12.90 17.50 13.62
CA TYR A 371 -12.63 17.90 15.00
C TYR A 371 -13.48 17.06 15.94
N LYS A 372 -12.96 16.72 17.12
CA LYS A 372 -13.68 16.02 18.15
C LYS A 372 -13.27 16.48 19.56
N SER A 373 -14.26 16.68 20.42
CA SER A 373 -14.09 16.91 21.86
C SER A 373 -15.26 16.28 22.59
N ASP A 374 -14.99 15.26 23.40
CA ASP A 374 -15.99 14.47 24.12
C ASP A 374 -17.12 13.96 23.22
N ASP A 375 -18.35 14.43 23.44
CA ASP A 375 -19.55 14.08 22.67
C ASP A 375 -19.86 15.05 21.53
N LYS A 376 -18.90 15.95 21.18
CA LYS A 376 -19.05 16.98 20.17
C LYS A 376 -18.07 16.73 19.02
N ALA A 377 -18.47 17.08 17.79
CA ALA A 377 -17.60 16.97 16.62
C ALA A 377 -17.91 18.01 15.56
N ILE A 378 -16.93 18.31 14.72
CA ILE A 378 -17.15 18.93 13.41
C ILE A 378 -17.00 17.82 12.39
N ILE A 379 -18.05 17.59 11.63
CA ILE A 379 -18.06 16.66 10.51
C ILE A 379 -18.21 17.41 9.20
N LYS A 380 -17.57 16.89 8.15
CA LYS A 380 -17.63 17.48 6.80
C LYS A 380 -17.98 16.40 5.80
N GLN A 381 -19.00 16.59 5.03
CA GLN A 381 -19.29 15.75 3.89
C GLN A 381 -18.32 16.08 2.74
N ARG A 382 -17.78 15.06 2.06
CA ARG A 382 -16.61 15.17 1.17
C ARG A 382 -16.70 16.27 0.13
N ASN A 383 -17.84 16.40 -0.57
CA ASN A 383 -18.07 17.38 -1.64
C ASN A 383 -19.10 18.45 -1.25
N ASP A 384 -19.34 18.63 0.06
CA ASP A 384 -20.36 19.54 0.57
C ASP A 384 -19.82 20.33 1.79
N ARG A 385 -20.70 20.79 2.66
CA ARG A 385 -20.38 21.60 3.84
C ARG A 385 -19.91 20.78 5.03
N ALA A 386 -19.40 21.49 6.04
CA ALA A 386 -19.21 20.97 7.38
C ALA A 386 -20.37 21.37 8.28
N ILE A 387 -20.66 20.56 9.30
CA ILE A 387 -21.64 20.85 10.33
C ILE A 387 -21.07 20.53 11.71
N TYR A 388 -21.49 21.25 12.75
CA TYR A 388 -21.11 21.00 14.12
C TYR A 388 -22.16 20.13 14.82
N LEU A 389 -21.72 19.00 15.36
CA LEU A 389 -22.52 18.13 16.21
C LEU A 389 -22.32 18.55 17.67
N PHE A 390 -23.40 18.94 18.33
CA PHE A 390 -23.40 19.35 19.73
C PHE A 390 -23.45 18.14 20.68
N GLU A 391 -23.92 17.00 20.21
CA GLU A 391 -24.03 15.73 20.93
C GLU A 391 -24.06 14.55 19.93
N GLY A 392 -23.91 13.31 20.43
CA GLY A 392 -23.92 12.08 19.62
C GLY A 392 -22.59 11.72 18.99
N ALA A 393 -21.52 12.50 19.22
CA ALA A 393 -20.21 12.26 18.65
C ALA A 393 -19.32 11.31 19.49
N LYS A 394 -19.81 10.78 20.62
CA LYS A 394 -19.00 10.03 21.60
C LYS A 394 -18.18 8.90 20.97
N ASN A 395 -18.76 8.21 20.01
CA ASN A 395 -18.14 7.06 19.33
C ASN A 395 -17.42 7.41 18.02
N LEU A 396 -17.45 8.67 17.59
CA LEU A 396 -16.74 9.12 16.41
C LEU A 396 -15.25 9.27 16.72
N LYS A 397 -14.40 9.05 15.71
CA LYS A 397 -12.93 9.23 15.80
C LYS A 397 -12.49 10.27 14.81
N LEU A 398 -11.57 11.14 15.23
CA LEU A 398 -10.96 12.17 14.36
C LEU A 398 -10.32 11.55 13.13
N GLY A 399 -10.61 12.09 11.95
CA GLY A 399 -10.06 11.64 10.67
C GLY A 399 -10.76 10.43 10.05
N PHE A 400 -11.77 9.84 10.71
CA PHE A 400 -12.53 8.71 10.17
C PHE A 400 -13.79 9.17 9.44
N SER A 401 -14.22 8.39 8.44
CA SER A 401 -15.48 8.61 7.71
C SER A 401 -16.62 7.79 8.30
N TYR A 402 -17.83 8.35 8.22
CA TYR A 402 -19.05 7.75 8.74
C TYR A 402 -20.25 8.09 7.83
N ASP A 403 -21.29 7.26 7.88
CA ASP A 403 -22.64 7.57 7.47
C ASP A 403 -23.47 7.82 8.73
N LEU A 404 -24.02 9.01 8.88
CA LEU A 404 -24.66 9.49 10.08
C LEU A 404 -26.14 9.82 9.87
#